data_30beaa948751c744a1d856839e43cb75
#
_entry.id   30beaa948751c744a1d856839e43cb75
#
_cell.length_a   1.000
_cell.length_b   1.000
_cell.length_c   1.000
_cell.angle_alpha   90.00
_cell.angle_beta   90.00
_cell.angle_gamma   90.00
#
_symmetry.space_group_name_H-M   'P 1'
#
loop_
_entity.id
_entity.type
_entity.pdbx_description
1 polymer ?
#
loop_
_entity_poly.entity_id
_entity_poly.type
_entity_poly.pdbx_seq_one_letter_code
_entity_poly.pdbx_strand_id
1 'polypeptide(L)'
;CLLNYMEVTDLLRDRDGRLEGVKVIDRESGVDSTINARAVVNAAGPFCDAIRMMDDDEQEKMIAPSQGIHLVLPRELFPGDTAMIVPKTSDGRVIFIIPWHEHAIVGTTDTPIDKATLEPSPQEQEIQFLLDTAAEYLERAPKREELLGCFTGIRPLVKGDKSARTASLSRDHVIRVSDSGLITIAGGKWTTVRKMAEDCVDRAAKKFGIDSGPCMTKTLKLHGATTVDQGNGSRATYGSDLKNIQSLEQEQPELAR
;
A
#
# COMPACT_ATOMS: atom_id res chain seq x y z
N CYS A 1 -10.33 -5.85 16.24
CA CYS A 1 -9.92 -7.19 15.78
C CYS A 1 -9.40 -7.05 14.34
N LEU A 2 -8.27 -7.70 14.04
CA LEU A 2 -7.73 -7.83 12.68
C LEU A 2 -7.78 -9.33 12.33
N LEU A 3 -8.33 -9.63 11.15
CA LEU A 3 -8.44 -10.98 10.62
C LEU A 3 -7.78 -11.01 9.24
N ASN A 4 -6.72 -11.78 9.11
CA ASN A 4 -6.08 -12.09 7.83
C ASN A 4 -6.72 -13.34 7.22
N TYR A 5 -6.51 -13.54 5.91
CA TYR A 5 -7.09 -14.63 5.11
C TYR A 5 -8.63 -14.68 5.09
N MET A 6 -9.31 -13.67 5.61
CA MET A 6 -10.77 -13.54 5.59
C MET A 6 -11.20 -12.71 4.38
N GLU A 7 -11.57 -13.36 3.30
CA GLU A 7 -12.02 -12.69 2.08
C GLU A 7 -13.51 -12.38 2.14
N VAL A 8 -13.88 -11.13 1.81
CA VAL A 8 -15.28 -10.73 1.64
C VAL A 8 -15.80 -11.29 0.32
N THR A 9 -16.82 -12.11 0.39
CA THR A 9 -17.43 -12.77 -0.77
C THR A 9 -18.78 -12.18 -1.17
N ASP A 10 -19.46 -11.48 -0.24
CA ASP A 10 -20.76 -10.86 -0.49
C ASP A 10 -21.06 -9.79 0.57
N LEU A 11 -22.05 -8.94 0.29
CA LEU A 11 -22.55 -7.91 1.19
C LEU A 11 -23.93 -8.32 1.73
N LEU A 12 -24.12 -8.20 3.06
CA LEU A 12 -25.40 -8.48 3.72
C LEU A 12 -26.27 -7.22 3.74
N ARG A 13 -27.55 -7.38 3.40
CA ARG A 13 -28.52 -6.28 3.39
C ARG A 13 -29.72 -6.61 4.25
N ASP A 14 -30.23 -5.59 4.91
CA ASP A 14 -31.53 -5.62 5.57
C ASP A 14 -32.71 -5.59 4.56
N ARG A 15 -33.93 -5.60 5.08
CA ARG A 15 -35.16 -5.58 4.27
C ARG A 15 -35.34 -4.29 3.45
N ASP A 16 -34.68 -3.22 3.85
CA ASP A 16 -34.73 -1.91 3.18
C ASP A 16 -33.58 -1.73 2.17
N GLY A 17 -32.76 -2.79 1.96
CA GLY A 17 -31.61 -2.79 1.05
C GLY A 17 -30.35 -2.14 1.60
N ARG A 18 -30.34 -1.76 2.90
CA ARG A 18 -29.17 -1.16 3.54
C ARG A 18 -28.20 -2.24 4.01
N LEU A 19 -26.90 -1.91 3.95
CA LEU A 19 -25.88 -2.83 4.42
C LEU A 19 -25.94 -3.01 5.93
N GLU A 20 -25.96 -4.27 6.36
CA GLU A 20 -25.91 -4.69 7.76
C GLU A 20 -24.69 -5.58 8.09
N GLY A 21 -23.83 -5.87 7.10
CA GLY A 21 -22.64 -6.69 7.29
C GLY A 21 -22.06 -7.24 6.00
N VAL A 22 -21.23 -8.26 6.14
CA VAL A 22 -20.56 -8.96 5.04
C VAL A 22 -20.56 -10.47 5.23
N LYS A 23 -20.55 -11.22 4.13
CA LYS A 23 -20.16 -12.63 4.12
C LYS A 23 -18.66 -12.73 3.87
N VAL A 24 -18.03 -13.64 4.55
CA VAL A 24 -16.58 -13.86 4.44
C VAL A 24 -16.28 -15.34 4.36
N ILE A 25 -15.21 -15.69 3.65
CA ILE A 25 -14.64 -17.03 3.65
C ILE A 25 -13.23 -16.98 4.25
N ASP A 26 -12.97 -17.86 5.18
CA ASP A 26 -11.62 -18.14 5.64
C ASP A 26 -10.88 -18.96 4.57
N ARG A 27 -9.85 -18.38 3.97
CA ARG A 27 -9.07 -19.00 2.89
C ARG A 27 -8.15 -20.12 3.35
N GLU A 28 -7.92 -20.27 4.64
CA GLU A 28 -7.12 -21.37 5.20
C GLU A 28 -7.99 -22.59 5.47
N SER A 29 -9.16 -22.40 6.11
CA SER A 29 -10.07 -23.50 6.46
C SER A 29 -11.17 -23.77 5.44
N GLY A 30 -11.48 -22.82 4.56
CA GLY A 30 -12.60 -22.87 3.62
C GLY A 30 -13.96 -22.64 4.28
N VAL A 31 -14.02 -22.19 5.53
CA VAL A 31 -15.26 -21.99 6.27
C VAL A 31 -15.89 -20.65 5.95
N ASP A 32 -17.15 -20.66 5.53
CA ASP A 32 -17.96 -19.46 5.36
C ASP A 32 -18.49 -18.94 6.70
N SER A 33 -18.52 -17.62 6.83
CA SER A 33 -19.02 -16.92 8.01
C SER A 33 -19.71 -15.60 7.64
N THR A 34 -20.45 -15.03 8.58
CA THR A 34 -21.07 -13.70 8.45
C THR A 34 -20.60 -12.79 9.56
N ILE A 35 -20.37 -11.51 9.21
CA ILE A 35 -19.99 -10.46 10.16
C ILE A 35 -21.04 -9.37 10.06
N ASN A 36 -21.83 -9.18 11.12
CA ASN A 36 -22.80 -8.08 11.20
C ASN A 36 -22.08 -6.79 11.63
N ALA A 37 -22.44 -5.67 11.00
CA ALA A 37 -21.80 -4.39 11.24
C ALA A 37 -22.80 -3.22 11.07
N ARG A 38 -22.60 -2.15 11.84
CA ARG A 38 -23.37 -0.90 11.68
C ARG A 38 -22.91 -0.07 10.48
N ALA A 39 -21.69 -0.30 10.02
CA ALA A 39 -21.11 0.34 8.84
C ALA A 39 -20.13 -0.62 8.17
N VAL A 40 -20.11 -0.63 6.85
CA VAL A 40 -19.15 -1.39 6.04
C VAL A 40 -18.28 -0.40 5.29
N VAL A 41 -16.95 -0.53 5.46
CA VAL A 41 -15.95 0.29 4.78
C VAL A 41 -15.16 -0.57 3.84
N ASN A 42 -15.21 -0.23 2.56
CA ASN A 42 -14.39 -0.81 1.51
C ASN A 42 -13.10 0.01 1.37
N ALA A 43 -12.00 -0.50 1.92
CA ALA A 43 -10.66 0.05 1.80
C ALA A 43 -9.73 -0.91 1.03
N ALA A 44 -10.28 -1.69 0.09
CA ALA A 44 -9.58 -2.77 -0.63
C ALA A 44 -8.57 -2.27 -1.69
N GLY A 45 -8.27 -0.97 -1.73
CA GLY A 45 -7.26 -0.39 -2.62
C GLY A 45 -7.53 -0.69 -4.10
N PRO A 46 -6.60 -1.36 -4.82
CA PRO A 46 -6.80 -1.66 -6.24
C PRO A 46 -7.96 -2.62 -6.52
N PHE A 47 -8.48 -3.30 -5.50
CA PHE A 47 -9.60 -4.24 -5.61
C PHE A 47 -10.96 -3.64 -5.19
N CYS A 48 -11.00 -2.35 -4.85
CA CYS A 48 -12.22 -1.75 -4.29
C CYS A 48 -13.41 -1.78 -5.28
N ASP A 49 -13.17 -1.77 -6.60
CA ASP A 49 -14.24 -1.88 -7.58
C ASP A 49 -14.93 -3.24 -7.55
N ALA A 50 -14.22 -4.33 -7.19
CA ALA A 50 -14.84 -5.64 -7.04
C ALA A 50 -15.89 -5.63 -5.91
N ILE A 51 -15.59 -5.01 -4.78
CA ILE A 51 -16.54 -4.86 -3.67
C ILE A 51 -17.69 -3.90 -4.04
N ARG A 52 -17.41 -2.83 -4.78
CA ARG A 52 -18.45 -1.90 -5.25
C ARG A 52 -19.43 -2.58 -6.20
N MET A 53 -18.95 -3.48 -7.07
CA MET A 53 -19.80 -4.26 -7.98
C MET A 53 -20.64 -5.33 -7.25
N MET A 54 -20.25 -5.77 -6.04
CA MET A 54 -21.12 -6.58 -5.17
C MET A 54 -22.28 -5.74 -4.60
N ASP A 55 -22.05 -4.43 -4.44
CA ASP A 55 -23.08 -3.52 -3.96
C ASP A 55 -24.07 -3.10 -5.06
N ASP A 56 -23.55 -2.74 -6.22
CA ASP A 56 -24.32 -2.34 -7.40
C ASP A 56 -23.46 -2.64 -8.64
N ASP A 57 -23.92 -3.57 -9.47
CA ASP A 57 -23.19 -4.07 -10.66
C ASP A 57 -23.22 -3.10 -11.85
N GLU A 58 -24.11 -2.10 -11.83
CA GLU A 58 -24.17 -1.04 -12.84
C GLU A 58 -23.17 0.12 -12.57
N GLN A 59 -22.45 0.10 -11.44
CA GLN A 59 -21.51 1.16 -11.09
C GLN A 59 -20.31 1.24 -12.06
N GLU A 60 -19.99 2.44 -12.51
CA GLU A 60 -18.75 2.69 -13.24
C GLU A 60 -17.53 2.39 -12.36
N LYS A 61 -16.51 1.77 -12.97
CA LYS A 61 -15.22 1.53 -12.28
C LYS A 61 -14.60 2.86 -11.84
N MET A 62 -14.24 2.92 -10.58
CA MET A 62 -13.63 4.10 -9.94
C MET A 62 -12.11 4.10 -10.09
N ILE A 63 -11.48 2.92 -10.21
CA ILE A 63 -10.03 2.76 -10.22
C ILE A 63 -9.48 2.66 -11.65
N ALA A 64 -8.36 3.35 -11.87
CA ALA A 64 -7.45 3.15 -12.98
C ALA A 64 -6.14 2.57 -12.40
N PRO A 65 -5.98 1.24 -12.35
CA PRO A 65 -4.82 0.66 -11.71
C PRO A 65 -3.56 0.90 -12.54
N SER A 66 -2.46 1.25 -11.86
CA SER A 66 -1.16 1.44 -12.47
C SER A 66 -0.10 0.66 -11.72
N GLN A 67 0.65 -0.16 -12.43
CA GLN A 67 1.77 -0.92 -11.90
C GLN A 67 3.02 -0.06 -11.82
N GLY A 68 3.84 -0.29 -10.80
CA GLY A 68 5.16 0.29 -10.69
C GLY A 68 6.12 -0.67 -10.03
N ILE A 69 7.35 -0.72 -10.55
CA ILE A 69 8.39 -1.60 -10.05
C ILE A 69 9.54 -0.83 -9.41
N HIS A 70 10.29 -1.54 -8.57
CA HIS A 70 11.59 -1.08 -8.08
C HIS A 70 12.61 -2.19 -8.27
N LEU A 71 13.81 -1.83 -8.69
CA LEU A 71 14.96 -2.71 -8.79
C LEU A 71 15.79 -2.63 -7.51
N VAL A 72 16.31 -3.76 -7.08
CA VAL A 72 17.29 -3.86 -5.99
C VAL A 72 18.63 -4.21 -6.60
N LEU A 73 19.60 -3.32 -6.43
CA LEU A 73 20.95 -3.43 -6.99
C LEU A 73 22.00 -3.52 -5.88
N PRO A 74 23.20 -4.05 -6.16
CA PRO A 74 24.33 -4.00 -5.23
C PRO A 74 24.69 -2.58 -4.82
N ARG A 75 25.06 -2.42 -3.55
CA ARG A 75 25.41 -1.12 -2.95
C ARG A 75 26.58 -0.43 -3.64
N GLU A 76 27.51 -1.23 -4.20
CA GLU A 76 28.70 -0.76 -4.89
C GLU A 76 28.39 0.07 -6.15
N LEU A 77 27.21 -0.13 -6.74
CA LEU A 77 26.76 0.68 -7.88
C LEU A 77 26.34 2.09 -7.47
N PHE A 78 26.00 2.29 -6.19
CA PHE A 78 25.61 3.58 -5.63
C PHE A 78 26.17 3.73 -4.21
N PRO A 79 27.48 4.02 -4.06
CA PRO A 79 28.16 3.99 -2.77
C PRO A 79 27.85 5.17 -1.85
N GLY A 80 27.24 6.25 -2.34
CA GLY A 80 26.89 7.43 -1.54
C GLY A 80 25.78 7.17 -0.52
N ASP A 81 25.70 7.96 0.55
CA ASP A 81 24.66 7.86 1.59
C ASP A 81 23.45 8.76 1.36
N THR A 82 23.47 9.53 0.28
CA THR A 82 22.41 10.47 -0.08
C THR A 82 21.61 9.92 -1.25
N ALA A 83 20.27 9.96 -1.14
CA ALA A 83 19.40 9.59 -2.24
C ALA A 83 19.56 10.57 -3.42
N MET A 84 19.52 10.02 -4.63
CA MET A 84 19.52 10.79 -5.88
C MET A 84 18.12 10.88 -6.44
N ILE A 85 17.74 12.07 -6.88
CA ILE A 85 16.54 12.31 -7.67
C ILE A 85 16.97 12.48 -9.13
N VAL A 86 16.46 11.62 -10.00
CA VAL A 86 16.60 11.76 -11.46
C VAL A 86 15.41 12.59 -11.94
N PRO A 87 15.62 13.88 -12.27
CA PRO A 87 14.53 14.83 -12.47
C PRO A 87 13.84 14.66 -13.81
N LYS A 88 14.51 14.06 -14.79
CA LYS A 88 14.03 13.93 -16.15
C LYS A 88 14.42 12.59 -16.75
N THR A 89 13.45 11.77 -16.98
CA THR A 89 13.58 10.51 -17.73
C THR A 89 13.10 10.70 -19.18
N SER A 90 13.35 9.74 -20.04
CA SER A 90 12.91 9.77 -21.45
C SER A 90 11.39 9.95 -21.60
N ASP A 91 10.61 9.50 -20.62
CA ASP A 91 9.15 9.63 -20.58
C ASP A 91 8.63 10.76 -19.67
N GLY A 92 9.52 11.57 -19.11
CA GLY A 92 9.20 12.75 -18.28
C GLY A 92 8.88 12.45 -16.82
N ARG A 93 9.08 11.22 -16.35
CA ARG A 93 8.89 10.84 -14.94
C ARG A 93 10.11 11.22 -14.09
N VAL A 94 9.90 11.20 -12.78
CA VAL A 94 10.96 11.32 -11.79
C VAL A 94 11.27 9.95 -11.23
N ILE A 95 12.54 9.57 -11.22
CA ILE A 95 13.03 8.32 -10.62
C ILE A 95 13.91 8.66 -9.43
N PHE A 96 13.95 7.76 -8.47
CA PHE A 96 14.83 7.83 -7.32
C PHE A 96 15.85 6.70 -7.36
N ILE A 97 17.08 7.00 -6.96
CA ILE A 97 18.08 6.00 -6.61
C ILE A 97 18.38 6.21 -5.12
N ILE A 98 18.05 5.22 -4.31
CA ILE A 98 18.03 5.34 -2.85
C ILE A 98 18.99 4.30 -2.27
N PRO A 99 19.99 4.72 -1.45
CA PRO A 99 20.75 3.78 -0.65
C PRO A 99 19.83 3.18 0.42
N TRP A 100 19.79 1.84 0.49
CA TRP A 100 18.92 1.13 1.41
C TRP A 100 19.66 -0.05 2.02
N HIS A 101 20.16 0.14 3.25
CA HIS A 101 21.05 -0.83 3.89
C HIS A 101 22.24 -1.18 2.97
N GLU A 102 22.51 -2.46 2.75
CA GLU A 102 23.60 -2.96 1.88
C GLU A 102 23.21 -3.01 0.39
N HIS A 103 22.19 -2.25 -0.02
CA HIS A 103 21.64 -2.27 -1.37
C HIS A 103 21.38 -0.84 -1.89
N ALA A 104 21.09 -0.72 -3.18
CA ALA A 104 20.51 0.46 -3.80
C ALA A 104 19.16 0.11 -4.41
N ILE A 105 18.15 0.95 -4.17
CA ILE A 105 16.81 0.80 -4.74
C ILE A 105 16.62 1.84 -5.84
N VAL A 106 16.25 1.40 -7.03
CA VAL A 106 15.97 2.25 -8.20
C VAL A 106 14.50 2.14 -8.57
N GLY A 107 13.80 3.24 -8.68
CA GLY A 107 12.38 3.24 -9.05
C GLY A 107 11.75 4.62 -9.05
N THR A 108 10.60 4.73 -9.64
CA THR A 108 9.68 3.64 -9.98
C THR A 108 9.13 3.83 -11.39
N THR A 109 8.59 2.77 -11.98
CA THR A 109 7.80 2.85 -13.21
C THR A 109 6.34 3.23 -12.93
N ASP A 110 5.57 3.51 -13.97
CA ASP A 110 4.14 3.82 -13.91
C ASP A 110 3.46 3.29 -15.18
N THR A 111 3.04 2.04 -15.13
CA THR A 111 2.51 1.29 -16.26
C THR A 111 1.03 1.04 -16.04
N PRO A 112 0.12 1.62 -16.85
CA PRO A 112 -1.30 1.31 -16.78
C PRO A 112 -1.54 -0.19 -17.00
N ILE A 113 -2.43 -0.76 -16.21
CA ILE A 113 -2.85 -2.16 -16.33
C ILE A 113 -4.37 -2.26 -16.33
N ASP A 114 -4.91 -3.27 -17.00
CA ASP A 114 -6.37 -3.44 -17.12
C ASP A 114 -7.00 -4.01 -15.85
N LYS A 115 -6.25 -4.87 -15.14
CA LYS A 115 -6.75 -5.60 -13.96
C LYS A 115 -5.64 -5.71 -12.90
N ALA A 116 -6.01 -5.41 -11.67
CA ALA A 116 -5.16 -5.66 -10.52
C ALA A 116 -5.09 -7.16 -10.20
N THR A 117 -3.91 -7.63 -9.79
CA THR A 117 -3.66 -8.99 -9.31
C THR A 117 -3.05 -8.94 -7.90
N LEU A 118 -3.22 -10.01 -7.12
CA LEU A 118 -2.63 -10.10 -5.78
C LEU A 118 -1.09 -10.15 -5.84
N GLU A 119 -0.56 -10.84 -6.84
CA GLU A 119 0.86 -11.00 -7.08
C GLU A 119 1.23 -10.42 -8.45
N PRO A 120 1.42 -9.08 -8.53
CA PRO A 120 1.84 -8.46 -9.77
C PRO A 120 3.30 -8.82 -10.08
N SER A 121 3.56 -9.14 -11.34
CA SER A 121 4.91 -9.45 -11.83
C SER A 121 5.48 -8.28 -12.61
N PRO A 122 6.79 -8.00 -12.51
CA PRO A 122 7.43 -6.94 -13.29
C PRO A 122 7.40 -7.31 -14.77
N GLN A 123 7.22 -6.31 -15.63
CA GLN A 123 7.35 -6.46 -17.07
C GLN A 123 8.80 -6.22 -17.47
N GLU A 124 9.33 -6.97 -18.44
CA GLU A 124 10.72 -6.82 -18.87
C GLU A 124 11.03 -5.40 -19.37
N GLN A 125 10.06 -4.75 -20.01
CA GLN A 125 10.19 -3.35 -20.45
C GLN A 125 10.38 -2.37 -19.28
N GLU A 126 9.75 -2.63 -18.15
CA GLU A 126 9.90 -1.80 -16.94
C GLU A 126 11.29 -1.97 -16.34
N ILE A 127 11.80 -3.21 -16.31
CA ILE A 127 13.14 -3.52 -15.82
C ILE A 127 14.18 -2.82 -16.69
N GLN A 128 14.08 -3.00 -18.02
CA GLN A 128 15.02 -2.40 -18.96
C GLN A 128 15.01 -0.87 -18.87
N PHE A 129 13.83 -0.26 -18.79
CA PHE A 129 13.69 1.19 -18.63
C PHE A 129 14.42 1.72 -17.39
N LEU A 130 14.31 1.05 -16.25
CA LEU A 130 15.00 1.46 -15.03
C LEU A 130 16.51 1.24 -15.10
N LEU A 131 16.96 0.14 -15.73
CA LEU A 131 18.39 -0.12 -15.93
C LEU A 131 19.02 0.92 -16.86
N ASP A 132 18.35 1.24 -17.97
CA ASP A 132 18.82 2.25 -18.95
C ASP A 132 18.88 3.65 -18.29
N THR A 133 17.83 3.99 -17.54
CA THR A 133 17.81 5.27 -16.82
C THR A 133 18.92 5.34 -15.75
N ALA A 134 19.11 4.26 -14.99
CA ALA A 134 20.18 4.23 -13.97
C ALA A 134 21.57 4.32 -14.63
N ALA A 135 21.76 3.74 -15.81
CA ALA A 135 23.04 3.79 -16.55
C ALA A 135 23.45 5.21 -16.95
N GLU A 136 22.49 6.13 -17.14
CA GLU A 136 22.77 7.54 -17.48
C GLU A 136 23.33 8.34 -16.29
N TYR A 137 23.10 7.89 -15.04
CA TYR A 137 23.40 8.64 -13.83
C TYR A 137 24.40 7.97 -12.88
N LEU A 138 24.66 6.69 -13.05
CA LEU A 138 25.64 5.94 -12.28
C LEU A 138 27.02 5.96 -12.99
N GLU A 139 28.09 5.87 -12.23
CA GLU A 139 29.45 5.81 -12.80
C GLU A 139 29.65 4.61 -13.71
N ARG A 140 28.93 3.53 -13.44
CA ARG A 140 28.91 2.30 -14.23
C ARG A 140 27.48 1.84 -14.46
N ALA A 141 27.19 1.50 -15.70
CA ALA A 141 25.89 0.95 -16.07
C ALA A 141 25.63 -0.37 -15.32
N PRO A 142 24.49 -0.51 -14.63
CA PRO A 142 24.10 -1.77 -14.01
C PRO A 142 23.77 -2.80 -15.09
N LYS A 143 24.19 -4.05 -14.89
CA LYS A 143 23.87 -5.15 -15.77
C LYS A 143 22.64 -5.93 -15.27
N ARG A 144 21.93 -6.57 -16.19
CA ARG A 144 20.75 -7.39 -15.85
C ARG A 144 21.06 -8.50 -14.83
N GLU A 145 22.25 -9.08 -14.95
CA GLU A 145 22.72 -10.17 -14.08
C GLU A 145 23.09 -9.69 -12.68
N GLU A 146 23.28 -8.38 -12.49
CA GLU A 146 23.57 -7.78 -11.19
C GLU A 146 22.30 -7.44 -10.41
N LEU A 147 21.12 -7.64 -11.01
CA LEU A 147 19.85 -7.41 -10.35
C LEU A 147 19.66 -8.45 -9.23
N LEU A 148 19.64 -7.96 -7.98
CA LEU A 148 19.45 -8.80 -6.79
C LEU A 148 17.99 -9.12 -6.54
N GLY A 149 17.09 -8.26 -6.98
CA GLY A 149 15.65 -8.46 -6.84
C GLY A 149 14.85 -7.35 -7.53
N CYS A 150 13.56 -7.63 -7.68
CA CYS A 150 12.59 -6.67 -8.18
C CYS A 150 11.29 -6.85 -7.40
N PHE A 151 10.69 -5.76 -6.98
CA PHE A 151 9.37 -5.80 -6.38
C PHE A 151 8.40 -4.88 -7.11
N THR A 152 7.15 -5.32 -7.16
CA THR A 152 6.09 -4.70 -7.95
C THR A 152 4.91 -4.33 -7.05
N GLY A 153 4.34 -3.16 -7.29
CA GLY A 153 3.12 -2.71 -6.60
C GLY A 153 2.10 -2.12 -7.57
N ILE A 154 0.83 -2.15 -7.18
CA ILE A 154 -0.27 -1.57 -7.96
C ILE A 154 -0.82 -0.35 -7.24
N ARG A 155 -0.83 0.80 -7.91
CA ARG A 155 -1.42 2.03 -7.42
C ARG A 155 -2.92 2.06 -7.72
N PRO A 156 -3.78 2.27 -6.73
CA PRO A 156 -5.21 2.45 -6.93
C PRO A 156 -5.51 3.91 -7.32
N LEU A 157 -5.11 4.32 -8.53
CA LEU A 157 -5.39 5.68 -8.98
C LEU A 157 -6.89 5.84 -9.22
N VAL A 158 -7.47 6.92 -8.67
CA VAL A 158 -8.88 7.22 -8.87
C VAL A 158 -9.05 7.91 -10.22
N LYS A 159 -9.98 7.43 -11.04
CA LYS A 159 -10.33 8.05 -12.32
C LYS A 159 -10.82 9.47 -12.07
N GLY A 160 -10.17 10.44 -12.73
CA GLY A 160 -10.66 11.83 -12.87
C GLY A 160 -11.65 11.96 -14.02
N ASP A 161 -12.06 13.19 -14.32
CA ASP A 161 -12.86 13.46 -15.51
C ASP A 161 -12.19 12.94 -16.78
N LYS A 162 -12.99 12.47 -17.71
CA LYS A 162 -12.79 11.54 -18.85
C LYS A 162 -11.57 11.71 -19.78
N SER A 163 -10.54 12.51 -19.48
CA SER A 163 -9.44 12.78 -20.42
C SER A 163 -8.01 12.77 -19.84
N ALA A 164 -7.82 12.47 -18.57
CA ALA A 164 -6.52 12.62 -17.94
C ALA A 164 -5.65 11.35 -18.05
N ARG A 165 -4.37 11.53 -18.48
CA ARG A 165 -3.35 10.46 -18.38
C ARG A 165 -3.13 10.08 -16.93
N THR A 166 -2.77 8.82 -16.63
CA THR A 166 -2.51 8.30 -15.27
C THR A 166 -1.57 9.20 -14.45
N ALA A 167 -0.59 9.81 -15.09
CA ALA A 167 0.35 10.74 -14.45
C ALA A 167 -0.29 12.04 -13.91
N SER A 168 -1.48 12.41 -14.43
CA SER A 168 -2.23 13.62 -14.03
C SER A 168 -3.43 13.33 -13.13
N LEU A 169 -3.71 12.04 -12.82
CA LEU A 169 -4.79 11.68 -11.90
C LEU A 169 -4.49 12.17 -10.48
N SER A 170 -5.53 12.63 -9.79
CA SER A 170 -5.39 13.11 -8.41
C SER A 170 -4.82 12.01 -7.52
N ARG A 171 -3.82 12.40 -6.72
CA ARG A 171 -3.24 11.57 -5.67
C ARG A 171 -3.89 11.82 -4.31
N ASP A 172 -4.96 12.60 -4.26
CA ASP A 172 -5.79 12.76 -3.08
C ASP A 172 -6.69 11.54 -2.91
N HIS A 173 -7.07 11.24 -1.68
CA HIS A 173 -8.04 10.19 -1.43
C HIS A 173 -9.46 10.67 -1.70
N VAL A 174 -10.31 9.74 -2.09
CA VAL A 174 -11.73 9.98 -2.34
C VAL A 174 -12.55 9.04 -1.46
N ILE A 175 -13.58 9.57 -0.83
CA ILE A 175 -14.55 8.80 -0.05
C ILE A 175 -15.91 8.92 -0.72
N ARG A 176 -16.47 7.80 -1.16
CA ARG A 176 -17.82 7.70 -1.71
C ARG A 176 -18.70 6.85 -0.79
N VAL A 177 -19.97 7.21 -0.72
CA VAL A 177 -20.98 6.45 0.04
C VAL A 177 -22.09 6.10 -0.94
N SER A 178 -22.38 4.82 -1.10
CA SER A 178 -23.47 4.35 -1.95
C SER A 178 -24.84 4.50 -1.28
N ASP A 179 -25.92 4.27 -2.02
CA ASP A 179 -27.29 4.33 -1.50
C ASP A 179 -27.53 3.25 -0.45
N SER A 180 -26.95 2.06 -0.60
CA SER A 180 -26.99 0.97 0.39
C SER A 180 -26.21 1.28 1.67
N GLY A 181 -25.30 2.28 1.64
CA GLY A 181 -24.47 2.67 2.77
C GLY A 181 -23.02 2.13 2.72
N LEU A 182 -22.58 1.49 1.63
CA LEU A 182 -21.18 1.12 1.47
C LEU A 182 -20.31 2.36 1.40
N ILE A 183 -19.33 2.47 2.31
CA ILE A 183 -18.33 3.54 2.28
C ILE A 183 -17.10 3.01 1.55
N THR A 184 -16.76 3.59 0.41
CA THR A 184 -15.52 3.25 -0.31
C THR A 184 -14.52 4.38 -0.19
N ILE A 185 -13.29 4.06 0.30
CA ILE A 185 -12.14 4.96 0.29
C ILE A 185 -11.09 4.43 -0.68
N ALA A 186 -10.61 5.29 -1.58
CA ALA A 186 -9.60 4.93 -2.57
C ALA A 186 -8.68 6.10 -2.90
N GLY A 187 -7.57 5.84 -3.59
CA GLY A 187 -6.54 6.84 -3.88
C GLY A 187 -5.64 7.13 -2.68
N GLY A 188 -5.10 8.35 -2.63
CA GLY A 188 -4.19 8.78 -1.58
C GLY A 188 -2.79 8.17 -1.69
N LYS A 189 -2.03 8.27 -0.60
CA LYS A 189 -0.65 7.78 -0.50
C LYS A 189 -0.44 7.08 0.84
N TRP A 190 0.53 6.19 0.91
CA TRP A 190 0.95 5.59 2.17
C TRP A 190 1.30 6.63 3.24
N THR A 191 1.96 7.70 2.85
CA THR A 191 2.34 8.80 3.75
C THR A 191 1.15 9.60 4.30
N THR A 192 -0.04 9.47 3.72
CA THR A 192 -1.28 10.14 4.15
C THR A 192 -2.28 9.19 4.80
N VAL A 193 -1.92 7.91 5.01
CA VAL A 193 -2.82 6.85 5.50
C VAL A 193 -3.55 7.22 6.79
N ARG A 194 -2.85 7.85 7.75
CA ARG A 194 -3.47 8.30 8.99
C ARG A 194 -4.64 9.28 8.75
N LYS A 195 -4.41 10.27 7.87
CA LYS A 195 -5.44 11.27 7.54
C LYS A 195 -6.58 10.66 6.74
N MET A 196 -6.28 9.74 5.83
CA MET A 196 -7.28 8.97 5.09
C MET A 196 -8.18 8.19 6.04
N ALA A 197 -7.58 7.51 7.03
CA ALA A 197 -8.34 6.76 8.03
C ALA A 197 -9.21 7.67 8.90
N GLU A 198 -8.67 8.81 9.37
CA GLU A 198 -9.42 9.82 10.13
C GLU A 198 -10.66 10.28 9.34
N ASP A 199 -10.48 10.72 8.09
CA ASP A 199 -11.58 11.23 7.27
C ASP A 199 -12.65 10.16 6.99
N CYS A 200 -12.21 8.90 6.78
CA CYS A 200 -13.10 7.78 6.54
C CYS A 200 -13.92 7.42 7.80
N VAL A 201 -13.28 7.35 8.96
CA VAL A 201 -13.94 7.06 10.24
C VAL A 201 -14.91 8.17 10.62
N ASP A 202 -14.51 9.44 10.48
CA ASP A 202 -15.38 10.59 10.75
C ASP A 202 -16.61 10.57 9.83
N ARG A 203 -16.43 10.22 8.55
CA ARG A 203 -17.53 10.08 7.58
C ARG A 203 -18.48 8.96 7.98
N ALA A 204 -17.95 7.80 8.37
CA ALA A 204 -18.71 6.64 8.83
C ALA A 204 -19.50 6.98 10.10
N ALA A 205 -18.84 7.55 11.10
CA ALA A 205 -19.44 7.94 12.37
C ALA A 205 -20.61 8.90 12.16
N LYS A 206 -20.41 9.93 11.35
CA LYS A 206 -21.46 10.91 11.00
C LYS A 206 -22.64 10.27 10.26
N LYS A 207 -22.36 9.41 9.26
CA LYS A 207 -23.40 8.77 8.42
C LYS A 207 -24.30 7.84 9.21
N PHE A 208 -23.71 7.07 10.14
CA PHE A 208 -24.41 5.99 10.86
C PHE A 208 -24.70 6.32 12.34
N GLY A 209 -24.46 7.55 12.77
CA GLY A 209 -24.71 7.97 14.16
C GLY A 209 -23.86 7.18 15.16
N ILE A 210 -22.60 6.88 14.81
CA ILE A 210 -21.66 6.20 15.68
C ILE A 210 -20.95 7.26 16.53
N ASP A 211 -21.04 7.13 17.86
CA ASP A 211 -20.26 7.98 18.75
C ASP A 211 -18.79 7.52 18.71
N SER A 212 -17.93 8.32 18.09
CA SER A 212 -16.51 8.01 17.86
C SER A 212 -15.56 8.83 18.73
N GLY A 213 -16.04 9.89 19.37
CA GLY A 213 -15.17 10.87 20.03
C GLY A 213 -14.18 11.56 19.09
N PRO A 214 -13.28 12.42 19.58
CA PRO A 214 -12.27 13.10 18.79
C PRO A 214 -11.15 12.13 18.34
N CYS A 215 -10.59 12.37 17.15
CA CYS A 215 -9.45 11.58 16.65
C CYS A 215 -8.20 11.79 17.52
N MET A 216 -7.66 10.70 18.06
CA MET A 216 -6.43 10.70 18.87
C MET A 216 -5.18 10.28 18.12
N THR A 217 -5.30 9.84 16.85
CA THR A 217 -4.19 9.22 16.10
C THR A 217 -3.05 10.17 15.74
N LYS A 218 -3.25 11.49 15.85
CA LYS A 218 -2.18 12.49 15.62
C LYS A 218 -1.02 12.37 16.60
N THR A 219 -1.31 11.98 17.83
CA THR A 219 -0.34 11.91 18.93
C THR A 219 -0.14 10.49 19.45
N LEU A 220 -0.88 9.53 18.90
CA LEU A 220 -0.75 8.12 19.25
C LEU A 220 0.65 7.62 18.87
N LYS A 221 1.39 7.12 19.85
CA LYS A 221 2.66 6.46 19.59
C LYS A 221 2.40 5.11 18.91
N LEU A 222 3.11 4.87 17.81
CA LEU A 222 3.10 3.56 17.16
C LEU A 222 3.81 2.54 18.06
N HIS A 223 3.43 1.26 17.92
CA HIS A 223 4.17 0.17 18.55
C HIS A 223 5.65 0.22 18.09
N GLY A 224 6.55 -0.02 18.97
CA GLY A 224 7.98 0.10 18.68
C GLY A 224 8.55 1.52 18.80
N ALA A 225 7.72 2.57 18.93
CA ALA A 225 8.22 3.92 19.06
C ALA A 225 9.08 4.09 20.31
N THR A 226 10.29 4.63 20.13
CA THR A 226 11.25 4.90 21.23
C THR A 226 11.91 6.26 21.02
N THR A 227 12.29 6.90 22.12
CA THR A 227 13.14 8.11 22.13
C THR A 227 14.61 7.76 22.38
N VAL A 228 14.92 6.49 22.63
CA VAL A 228 16.28 6.02 22.84
C VAL A 228 16.93 5.79 21.50
N ASP A 229 18.07 6.42 21.28
CA ASP A 229 18.90 6.15 20.11
C ASP A 229 19.45 4.72 20.23
N GLN A 230 19.11 3.88 19.27
CA GLN A 230 19.52 2.48 19.19
C GLN A 230 20.60 2.25 18.12
N GLY A 231 21.12 3.34 17.55
CA GLY A 231 22.09 3.30 16.45
C GLY A 231 21.47 2.86 15.12
N ASN A 232 22.32 2.55 14.16
CA ASN A 232 21.91 2.23 12.77
C ASN A 232 21.96 0.74 12.42
N GLY A 233 22.14 -0.14 13.42
CA GLY A 233 22.20 -1.59 13.19
C GLY A 233 20.82 -2.21 12.89
N SER A 234 20.82 -3.44 12.38
CA SER A 234 19.59 -4.21 12.10
C SER A 234 18.64 -4.31 13.30
N ARG A 235 19.19 -4.32 14.52
CA ARG A 235 18.44 -4.35 15.78
C ARG A 235 17.67 -3.06 16.07
N ALA A 236 18.08 -1.92 15.52
CA ALA A 236 17.38 -0.64 15.71
C ALA A 236 15.95 -0.65 15.13
N THR A 237 15.66 -1.54 14.19
CA THR A 237 14.33 -1.71 13.60
C THR A 237 13.27 -2.20 14.59
N TYR A 238 13.69 -2.83 15.69
CA TYR A 238 12.77 -3.33 16.73
C TYR A 238 12.27 -2.23 17.68
N GLY A 239 12.92 -1.07 17.70
CA GLY A 239 12.50 0.06 18.53
C GLY A 239 12.37 -0.33 20.01
N SER A 240 11.23 -0.04 20.64
CA SER A 240 11.00 -0.37 22.07
C SER A 240 11.07 -1.87 22.38
N ASP A 241 10.89 -2.74 21.37
CA ASP A 241 10.90 -4.20 21.55
C ASP A 241 12.32 -4.78 21.63
N LEU A 242 13.36 -3.97 21.34
CA LEU A 242 14.74 -4.44 21.42
C LEU A 242 15.09 -5.08 22.74
N LYS A 243 14.52 -4.58 23.85
CA LYS A 243 14.73 -5.16 25.19
C LYS A 243 14.20 -6.60 25.28
N ASN A 244 13.06 -6.87 24.65
CA ASN A 244 12.46 -8.21 24.64
C ASN A 244 13.33 -9.16 23.79
N ILE A 245 13.84 -8.68 22.65
CA ILE A 245 14.78 -9.45 21.82
C ILE A 245 16.05 -9.78 22.61
N GLN A 246 16.64 -8.80 23.28
CA GLN A 246 17.83 -9.00 24.12
C GLN A 246 17.60 -10.00 25.25
N SER A 247 16.40 -10.02 25.88
CA SER A 247 16.05 -11.00 26.90
C SER A 247 15.98 -12.42 26.33
N LEU A 248 15.37 -12.57 25.14
CA LEU A 248 15.32 -13.85 24.42
C LEU A 248 16.72 -14.36 24.07
N GLU A 249 17.61 -13.47 23.60
CA GLU A 249 19.01 -13.81 23.28
C GLU A 249 19.80 -14.24 24.53
N GLN A 250 19.49 -13.68 25.70
CA GLN A 250 20.09 -14.11 26.97
C GLN A 250 19.59 -15.50 27.43
N GLU A 251 18.30 -15.77 27.22
CA GLU A 251 17.70 -17.07 27.54
C GLU A 251 18.10 -18.17 26.54
N GLN A 252 18.30 -17.80 25.27
CA GLN A 252 18.63 -18.69 24.16
C GLN A 252 19.76 -18.08 23.32
N PRO A 253 21.03 -18.23 23.72
CA PRO A 253 22.19 -17.58 23.06
C PRO A 253 22.36 -17.93 21.57
N GLU A 254 21.79 -19.06 21.12
CA GLU A 254 21.76 -19.45 19.71
C GLU A 254 20.95 -18.50 18.81
N LEU A 255 20.03 -17.70 19.38
CA LEU A 255 19.24 -16.69 18.65
C LEU A 255 20.01 -15.38 18.41
N ALA A 256 21.15 -15.18 19.05
CA ALA A 256 21.98 -13.97 18.95
C ALA A 256 22.88 -13.91 17.67
N ARG A 257 22.61 -14.74 16.65
CA ARG A 257 23.43 -14.87 15.43
C ARG A 257 23.05 -13.85 14.37
#